data_843cd1284cce70add71bcfd1d5a91c74
#
_entry.id   843cd1284cce70add71bcfd1d5a91c74
#
_cell.length_a   1.000
_cell.length_b   1.000
_cell.length_c   1.000
_cell.angle_alpha   90.00
_cell.angle_beta   90.00
_cell.angle_gamma   90.00
#
_symmetry.space_group_name_H-M   'P 1'
#
loop_
_entity.id
_entity.type
_entity.pdbx_description
1 polymer ?
#
loop_
_entity_poly.entity_id
_entity_poly.type
_entity_poly.pdbx_seq_one_letter_code
_entity_poly.pdbx_strand_id
1 'polypeptide(L)'
;MKTLHQLSRSRAFTHVRILAVIVLVLTAAALVFLAVLPPAVAQPRPRMNPLTPKFSKAVAFDVSPTLRSLQPIARPRTYPPNTILEMRPERAGSEGPVAHRARARGLDGALQLLNPRPTIPAPLLTFEGASNLDNFNVFGFRVNPPDPNGEVGPNNFVEMINLVFTVYDKAGNLLLGPVDTGSLWAGFPITDCTDPSGDPVVLYDQFKDRWLLSQFTTAGPEYWNCVAISTTSDPTGSYYRYAFSTGPNFPDYPKYGNWTDSYVITTREFGPTIEYGIGVYALEKNKMTDGDPNARNVRFFIDGNDPDLLPLVGDGLLPADVDGKQKPKTDTAIPIIGTQDDTADYGATFDAINIFDLFIKWRSTPVASLELNTQLPTAPFDSIFPCAPTSRDCLPQPGIVDPAQYLDILSYRQRPTFRLAYRNFKTYESLVTNQSVEATPGVAGARWYEIRRDGSGTYSLYQQGTYDPGDGVHRWMGSVAMDKKGNMALGYSVVNGTTVFPGIRYTGRLAGDPLGQMTLGEGTIIDGTGVQRTTNSRWGDYTDITVDPTDDCTFWYVNEYYTLAGQQSSTAGWQTRIGTFKLPGCN
;
A
#
# COMPACT_ATOMS: atom_id res chain seq x y z
N MET A 1 51.24 62.71 2.09
CA MET A 1 50.90 61.26 2.14
C MET A 1 49.92 60.82 3.29
N LYS A 2 49.26 61.75 3.96
CA LYS A 2 48.29 61.39 5.07
C LYS A 2 46.82 61.63 4.72
N THR A 3 46.49 62.19 3.55
CA THR A 3 45.09 62.54 3.20
C THR A 3 44.39 61.57 2.29
N LEU A 4 45.06 60.59 1.69
CA LEU A 4 44.45 59.58 0.81
C LEU A 4 43.97 58.32 1.56
N HIS A 5 44.40 58.11 2.81
CA HIS A 5 44.02 56.88 3.58
C HIS A 5 42.70 57.00 4.36
N GLN A 6 42.20 58.26 4.54
CA GLN A 6 40.92 58.46 5.25
C GLN A 6 39.69 58.36 4.32
N LEU A 7 39.81 58.61 3.03
CA LEU A 7 38.69 58.50 2.08
C LEU A 7 38.36 57.10 1.66
N SER A 8 39.29 56.12 1.75
CA SER A 8 39.03 54.70 1.41
C SER A 8 38.28 53.96 2.50
N ARG A 9 38.49 54.31 3.77
CA ARG A 9 37.77 53.70 4.91
C ARG A 9 36.32 54.15 5.03
N SER A 10 35.96 55.35 4.63
CA SER A 10 34.61 55.88 4.67
C SER A 10 33.69 55.21 3.63
N ARG A 11 34.17 54.89 2.42
CA ARG A 11 33.38 54.23 1.37
C ARG A 11 33.14 52.74 1.69
N ALA A 12 34.10 52.04 2.28
CA ALA A 12 33.93 50.65 2.66
C ALA A 12 32.86 50.46 3.77
N PHE A 13 32.83 51.40 4.76
CA PHE A 13 31.82 51.35 5.82
C PHE A 13 30.40 51.70 5.32
N THR A 14 30.26 52.53 4.29
CA THR A 14 28.97 52.88 3.72
C THR A 14 28.40 51.70 2.90
N HIS A 15 29.21 50.96 2.14
CA HIS A 15 28.78 49.82 1.37
C HIS A 15 28.39 48.63 2.25
N VAL A 16 29.10 48.35 3.35
CA VAL A 16 28.76 47.31 4.32
C VAL A 16 27.43 47.62 5.03
N ARG A 17 27.16 48.90 5.37
CA ARG A 17 25.88 49.29 5.97
C ARG A 17 24.70 49.20 4.98
N ILE A 18 24.90 49.53 3.71
CA ILE A 18 23.87 49.40 2.67
C ILE A 18 23.58 47.92 2.39
N LEU A 19 24.61 47.06 2.31
CA LEU A 19 24.42 45.63 2.14
C LEU A 19 23.67 44.98 3.34
N ALA A 20 24.02 45.36 4.56
CA ALA A 20 23.35 44.87 5.78
C ALA A 20 21.88 45.31 5.84
N VAL A 21 21.55 46.52 5.42
CA VAL A 21 20.16 47.00 5.37
C VAL A 21 19.38 46.29 4.27
N ILE A 22 19.98 46.05 3.10
CA ILE A 22 19.32 45.31 2.00
C ILE A 22 19.05 43.86 2.42
N VAL A 23 19.99 43.17 3.09
CA VAL A 23 19.80 41.82 3.61
C VAL A 23 18.69 41.79 4.70
N LEU A 24 18.66 42.80 5.58
CA LEU A 24 17.62 42.89 6.62
C LEU A 24 16.23 43.17 6.03
N VAL A 25 16.14 43.98 4.98
CA VAL A 25 14.88 44.27 4.29
C VAL A 25 14.41 43.05 3.49
N LEU A 26 15.32 42.32 2.85
CA LEU A 26 14.98 41.07 2.13
C LEU A 26 14.56 39.95 3.08
N THR A 27 15.21 39.82 4.24
CA THR A 27 14.79 38.84 5.26
C THR A 27 13.47 39.23 5.93
N ALA A 28 13.22 40.52 6.18
CA ALA A 28 11.94 41.01 6.68
C ALA A 28 10.81 40.82 5.64
N ALA A 29 11.08 41.08 4.36
CA ALA A 29 10.13 40.83 3.28
C ALA A 29 9.83 39.32 3.11
N ALA A 30 10.84 38.45 3.22
CA ALA A 30 10.63 36.97 3.21
C ALA A 30 9.83 36.50 4.41
N LEU A 31 10.05 37.06 5.60
CA LEU A 31 9.28 36.75 6.81
C LEU A 31 7.83 37.28 6.74
N VAL A 32 7.58 38.39 6.09
CA VAL A 32 6.23 38.94 5.86
C VAL A 32 5.50 38.13 4.77
N PHE A 33 6.19 37.59 3.77
CA PHE A 33 5.58 36.69 2.78
C PHE A 33 5.22 35.32 3.35
N LEU A 34 5.96 34.84 4.36
CA LEU A 34 5.61 33.61 5.10
C LEU A 34 4.47 33.80 6.10
N ALA A 35 4.12 35.03 6.47
CA ALA A 35 3.10 35.33 7.50
C ALA A 35 1.71 35.66 6.92
N VAL A 36 1.53 35.70 5.60
CA VAL A 36 0.24 36.02 4.96
C VAL A 36 -0.13 34.95 3.93
N LEU A 37 -0.09 33.67 4.35
CA LEU A 37 -0.97 32.70 3.73
C LEU A 37 -2.36 32.92 4.31
N PRO A 38 -3.40 33.20 3.51
CA PRO A 38 -4.76 33.27 4.03
C PRO A 38 -5.05 31.94 4.73
N PRO A 39 -5.76 31.95 5.87
CA PRO A 39 -6.19 30.70 6.47
C PRO A 39 -6.91 29.91 5.39
N ALA A 40 -6.53 28.64 5.21
CA ALA A 40 -7.21 27.75 4.30
C ALA A 40 -8.71 27.82 4.62
N VAL A 41 -9.47 28.40 3.70
CA VAL A 41 -10.93 28.47 3.84
C VAL A 41 -11.39 27.01 3.88
N ALA A 42 -11.92 26.59 5.01
CA ALA A 42 -12.48 25.27 5.15
C ALA A 42 -13.50 25.06 4.01
N GLN A 43 -13.18 24.19 3.08
CA GLN A 43 -14.08 23.84 1.99
C GLN A 43 -15.38 23.30 2.62
N PRO A 44 -16.56 23.68 2.11
CA PRO A 44 -17.81 23.09 2.60
C PRO A 44 -17.70 21.58 2.44
N ARG A 45 -17.93 20.84 3.54
CA ARG A 45 -17.89 19.37 3.51
C ARG A 45 -18.88 18.88 2.44
N PRO A 46 -18.46 18.05 1.49
CA PRO A 46 -19.40 17.41 0.59
C PRO A 46 -20.43 16.66 1.44
N ARG A 47 -21.70 16.84 1.14
CA ARG A 47 -22.77 16.12 1.82
C ARG A 47 -22.85 14.72 1.21
N MET A 48 -22.23 13.77 1.89
CA MET A 48 -22.44 12.36 1.60
C MET A 48 -23.86 11.98 2.01
N ASN A 49 -24.66 11.43 1.10
CA ASN A 49 -25.89 10.77 1.50
C ASN A 49 -25.54 9.58 2.41
N PRO A 50 -26.31 9.35 3.50
CA PRO A 50 -26.02 8.25 4.39
C PRO A 50 -26.00 6.92 3.64
N LEU A 51 -24.87 6.22 3.70
CA LEU A 51 -24.76 4.88 3.13
C LEU A 51 -25.51 3.88 4.01
N THR A 52 -26.25 2.98 3.37
CA THR A 52 -27.06 1.99 4.09
C THR A 52 -26.24 0.76 4.44
N PRO A 53 -26.05 0.43 5.73
CA PRO A 53 -25.38 -0.79 6.15
C PRO A 53 -26.22 -2.02 5.82
N LYS A 54 -25.60 -3.04 5.21
CA LYS A 54 -26.21 -4.36 4.99
C LYS A 54 -25.50 -5.38 5.87
N PHE A 55 -26.22 -5.91 6.87
CA PHE A 55 -25.69 -6.95 7.76
C PHE A 55 -26.01 -8.33 7.22
N SER A 56 -25.05 -9.23 7.26
CA SER A 56 -25.22 -10.66 6.98
C SER A 56 -24.35 -11.51 7.89
N LYS A 57 -24.44 -12.85 7.74
CA LYS A 57 -23.58 -13.81 8.42
C LYS A 57 -22.68 -14.47 7.40
N ALA A 58 -21.64 -15.14 7.88
CA ALA A 58 -20.91 -16.09 7.08
C ALA A 58 -21.88 -17.11 6.47
N VAL A 59 -21.73 -17.37 5.18
CA VAL A 59 -22.58 -18.31 4.43
C VAL A 59 -22.10 -19.75 4.64
N ALA A 60 -20.78 -19.91 4.82
CA ALA A 60 -20.16 -21.17 5.14
C ALA A 60 -19.11 -21.00 6.23
N PHE A 61 -18.95 -22.05 7.01
CA PHE A 61 -17.95 -22.16 8.08
C PHE A 61 -17.53 -23.61 8.26
N ASP A 62 -16.25 -23.84 8.50
CA ASP A 62 -15.71 -25.09 9.02
C ASP A 62 -14.34 -24.87 9.68
N VAL A 63 -13.68 -25.96 10.07
CA VAL A 63 -12.32 -25.95 10.61
C VAL A 63 -11.44 -26.80 9.71
N SER A 64 -10.35 -26.23 9.19
CA SER A 64 -9.43 -26.96 8.31
C SER A 64 -8.64 -28.03 9.09
N PRO A 65 -8.15 -29.09 8.43
CA PRO A 65 -6.99 -29.83 8.91
C PRO A 65 -5.79 -28.88 9.13
N THR A 66 -4.72 -29.35 9.80
CA THR A 66 -3.49 -28.56 9.90
C THR A 66 -2.88 -28.36 8.51
N LEU A 67 -2.38 -27.18 8.21
CA LEU A 67 -1.77 -26.88 6.89
C LEU A 67 -0.61 -27.83 6.56
N ARG A 68 0.15 -28.25 7.59
CA ARG A 68 1.21 -29.27 7.43
C ARG A 68 0.73 -30.62 6.93
N SER A 69 -0.54 -30.96 7.15
CA SER A 69 -1.13 -32.24 6.73
C SER A 69 -1.94 -32.15 5.44
N LEU A 70 -2.14 -30.92 4.90
CA LEU A 70 -2.87 -30.75 3.66
C LEU A 70 -2.09 -31.38 2.50
N GLN A 71 -2.81 -32.17 1.70
CA GLN A 71 -2.28 -32.63 0.43
C GLN A 71 -2.52 -31.53 -0.61
N PRO A 72 -1.52 -31.25 -1.46
CA PRO A 72 -1.73 -30.35 -2.59
C PRO A 72 -2.93 -30.79 -3.42
N ILE A 73 -3.78 -29.85 -3.82
CA ILE A 73 -4.89 -30.17 -4.72
C ILE A 73 -4.27 -30.61 -6.06
N ALA A 74 -4.60 -31.84 -6.48
CA ALA A 74 -4.17 -32.32 -7.79
C ALA A 74 -4.93 -31.55 -8.88
N ARG A 75 -4.23 -30.62 -9.55
CA ARG A 75 -4.80 -29.84 -10.66
C ARG A 75 -4.39 -30.48 -11.99
N PRO A 76 -5.33 -30.66 -12.94
CA PRO A 76 -4.98 -31.08 -14.29
C PRO A 76 -4.07 -30.03 -14.93
N ARG A 77 -2.94 -30.46 -15.48
CA ARG A 77 -2.07 -29.59 -16.29
C ARG A 77 -2.74 -29.35 -17.65
N THR A 78 -3.64 -28.38 -17.72
CA THR A 78 -4.43 -28.08 -18.93
C THR A 78 -3.76 -27.11 -19.88
N TYR A 79 -2.67 -26.46 -19.44
CA TYR A 79 -1.97 -25.45 -20.20
C TYR A 79 -0.67 -25.98 -20.83
N PRO A 80 -0.28 -25.50 -22.02
CA PRO A 80 1.02 -25.76 -22.59
C PRO A 80 2.15 -25.37 -21.63
N PRO A 81 3.31 -26.05 -21.66
CA PRO A 81 4.49 -25.65 -20.89
C PRO A 81 4.83 -24.17 -21.12
N ASN A 82 5.21 -23.46 -20.08
CA ASN A 82 5.56 -22.03 -20.09
C ASN A 82 4.41 -21.06 -20.40
N THR A 83 3.15 -21.51 -20.39
CA THR A 83 2.01 -20.58 -20.40
C THR A 83 2.12 -19.64 -19.20
N ILE A 84 1.98 -18.33 -19.45
CA ILE A 84 1.84 -17.31 -18.41
C ILE A 84 0.35 -16.99 -18.34
N LEU A 85 -0.26 -17.25 -17.18
CA LEU A 85 -1.60 -16.75 -16.90
C LEU A 85 -1.49 -15.33 -16.37
N GLU A 86 -2.13 -14.45 -17.08
CA GLU A 86 -2.34 -13.08 -16.63
C GLU A 86 -3.50 -13.10 -15.65
N MET A 87 -3.16 -12.77 -14.40
CA MET A 87 -4.21 -12.60 -13.39
C MET A 87 -5.01 -11.37 -13.77
N ARG A 88 -6.22 -11.65 -14.23
CA ARG A 88 -7.18 -10.68 -14.74
C ARG A 88 -6.63 -9.82 -15.86
N PRO A 89 -6.73 -10.29 -17.11
CA PRO A 89 -6.65 -9.36 -18.22
C PRO A 89 -7.73 -8.30 -17.95
N GLU A 90 -7.31 -7.06 -17.83
CA GLU A 90 -8.25 -5.95 -17.63
C GLU A 90 -9.34 -6.07 -18.69
N ARG A 91 -10.58 -6.08 -18.25
CA ARG A 91 -11.70 -5.97 -19.20
C ARG A 91 -11.51 -4.67 -19.94
N ALA A 92 -11.39 -4.73 -21.25
CA ALA A 92 -11.38 -3.54 -22.09
C ALA A 92 -12.58 -2.67 -21.69
N GLY A 93 -12.34 -1.48 -21.11
CA GLY A 93 -13.36 -0.60 -20.56
C GLY A 93 -13.53 -0.61 -19.03
N SER A 94 -12.85 -1.49 -18.28
CA SER A 94 -12.88 -1.45 -16.80
C SER A 94 -11.93 -0.40 -16.20
N GLU A 95 -11.14 0.22 -17.03
CA GLU A 95 -10.45 1.45 -16.71
C GLU A 95 -11.48 2.57 -16.85
N GLY A 96 -11.91 3.19 -15.75
CA GLY A 96 -12.69 4.42 -15.82
C GLY A 96 -12.02 5.42 -16.79
N PRO A 97 -12.74 6.43 -17.29
CA PRO A 97 -12.24 7.32 -18.33
C PRO A 97 -10.90 7.93 -17.93
N VAL A 98 -9.82 7.49 -18.58
CA VAL A 98 -8.48 8.05 -18.42
C VAL A 98 -8.32 9.17 -19.44
N ALA A 99 -8.92 10.32 -19.21
CA ALA A 99 -8.59 11.51 -19.95
C ALA A 99 -7.37 12.16 -19.26
N HIS A 100 -6.26 12.16 -19.96
CA HIS A 100 -5.09 12.93 -19.57
C HIS A 100 -5.38 14.42 -19.74
N ARG A 101 -5.73 15.12 -18.69
CA ARG A 101 -5.60 16.57 -18.69
C ARG A 101 -4.12 16.88 -18.69
N ALA A 102 -3.59 17.30 -19.84
CA ALA A 102 -2.24 17.82 -19.93
C ALA A 102 -2.13 19.06 -19.02
N ARG A 103 -1.66 18.86 -17.79
CA ARG A 103 -1.26 19.94 -16.91
C ARG A 103 0.15 20.41 -17.29
N ALA A 104 0.47 21.69 -17.08
CA ALA A 104 1.84 22.15 -17.12
C ALA A 104 2.62 21.37 -16.04
N ARG A 105 3.44 20.42 -16.47
CA ARG A 105 4.20 19.51 -15.60
C ARG A 105 5.18 20.31 -14.77
N GLY A 106 4.95 20.34 -13.47
CA GLY A 106 5.83 20.92 -12.46
C GLY A 106 6.51 19.81 -11.65
N LEU A 107 7.29 20.24 -10.67
CA LEU A 107 7.76 19.34 -9.61
C LEU A 107 6.59 18.99 -8.69
N ASP A 108 6.60 17.79 -8.13
CA ASP A 108 5.67 17.42 -7.06
C ASP A 108 5.76 18.42 -5.89
N GLY A 109 4.61 18.83 -5.36
CA GLY A 109 4.52 19.90 -4.37
C GLY A 109 5.12 19.56 -3.00
N ALA A 110 5.40 18.27 -2.74
CA ALA A 110 6.06 17.79 -1.53
C ALA A 110 7.40 17.12 -1.82
N LEU A 111 7.97 17.36 -3.00
CA LEU A 111 9.28 16.80 -3.39
C LEU A 111 10.36 17.15 -2.37
N GLN A 112 11.06 16.15 -1.89
CA GLN A 112 12.21 16.30 -1.02
C GLN A 112 13.39 16.84 -1.82
N LEU A 113 13.79 18.08 -1.54
CA LEU A 113 14.89 18.76 -2.25
C LEU A 113 16.29 18.41 -1.72
N LEU A 114 16.36 17.81 -0.53
CA LEU A 114 17.63 17.40 0.08
C LEU A 114 17.88 15.92 -0.22
N ASN A 115 19.05 15.63 -0.78
CA ASN A 115 19.53 14.27 -0.94
C ASN A 115 20.60 13.98 0.12
N PRO A 116 20.22 13.43 1.29
CA PRO A 116 21.15 13.15 2.36
C PRO A 116 22.12 12.02 1.96
N ARG A 117 23.33 12.04 2.52
CA ARG A 117 24.21 10.89 2.39
C ARG A 117 23.56 9.68 3.05
N PRO A 118 23.63 8.48 2.44
CA PRO A 118 23.07 7.28 3.03
C PRO A 118 23.66 7.02 4.42
N THR A 119 22.80 7.06 5.43
CA THR A 119 23.12 6.70 6.82
C THR A 119 22.16 5.63 7.33
N ILE A 120 21.23 5.19 6.47
CA ILE A 120 20.30 4.13 6.80
C ILE A 120 21.07 2.82 7.00
N PRO A 121 20.80 2.06 8.09
CA PRO A 121 21.47 0.80 8.33
C PRO A 121 21.21 -0.20 7.19
N ALA A 122 22.21 -1.02 6.89
CA ALA A 122 22.03 -2.16 5.99
C ALA A 122 20.99 -3.15 6.52
N PRO A 123 20.39 -3.99 5.68
CA PRO A 123 19.50 -5.05 6.14
C PRO A 123 20.16 -5.97 7.15
N LEU A 124 19.41 -6.38 8.16
CA LEU A 124 19.85 -7.37 9.16
C LEU A 124 19.82 -8.79 8.58
N LEU A 125 18.81 -9.06 7.77
CA LEU A 125 18.60 -10.34 7.09
C LEU A 125 17.93 -10.06 5.75
N THR A 126 18.31 -10.81 4.71
CA THR A 126 17.53 -10.90 3.47
C THR A 126 17.53 -12.33 2.96
N PHE A 127 16.39 -12.78 2.42
CA PHE A 127 16.24 -14.11 1.84
C PHE A 127 15.21 -14.11 0.71
N GLU A 128 15.30 -15.13 -0.15
CA GLU A 128 14.33 -15.29 -1.24
C GLU A 128 12.95 -15.65 -0.70
N GLY A 129 11.94 -14.98 -1.18
CA GLY A 129 10.54 -15.38 -1.04
C GLY A 129 10.12 -16.33 -2.16
N ALA A 130 8.82 -16.38 -2.41
CA ALA A 130 8.26 -17.17 -3.49
C ALA A 130 8.55 -16.55 -4.88
N SER A 131 8.41 -17.34 -5.94
CA SER A 131 8.76 -16.94 -7.28
C SER A 131 7.74 -17.40 -8.34
N ASN A 132 7.86 -16.84 -9.51
CA ASN A 132 7.14 -17.29 -10.70
C ASN A 132 7.45 -18.77 -11.06
N LEU A 133 8.64 -19.26 -10.68
CA LEU A 133 8.99 -20.68 -10.86
C LEU A 133 8.23 -21.57 -9.87
N ASP A 134 7.90 -21.08 -8.67
CA ASP A 134 7.09 -21.81 -7.69
C ASP A 134 5.65 -21.99 -8.18
N ASN A 135 5.07 -20.98 -8.82
CA ASN A 135 3.80 -21.15 -9.53
C ASN A 135 3.89 -22.27 -10.56
N PHE A 136 4.96 -22.28 -11.37
CA PHE A 136 5.14 -23.34 -12.38
C PHE A 136 5.30 -24.72 -11.75
N ASN A 137 6.02 -24.84 -10.65
CA ASN A 137 6.21 -26.11 -9.94
C ASN A 137 4.89 -26.64 -9.34
N VAL A 138 4.05 -25.76 -8.81
CA VAL A 138 2.77 -26.11 -8.21
C VAL A 138 1.70 -26.38 -9.27
N PHE A 139 1.56 -25.50 -10.27
CA PHE A 139 0.42 -25.52 -11.21
C PHE A 139 0.77 -26.04 -12.61
N GLY A 140 2.03 -26.00 -13.02
CA GLY A 140 2.46 -26.29 -14.39
C GLY A 140 2.29 -25.11 -15.35
N PHE A 141 1.91 -23.95 -14.86
CA PHE A 141 1.88 -22.67 -15.56
C PHE A 141 2.48 -21.57 -14.67
N ARG A 142 2.82 -20.46 -15.28
CA ARG A 142 3.33 -19.27 -14.59
C ARG A 142 2.24 -18.23 -14.42
N VAL A 143 2.43 -17.31 -13.48
CA VAL A 143 1.45 -16.28 -13.13
C VAL A 143 2.10 -14.90 -13.24
N ASN A 144 1.37 -13.90 -13.71
CA ASN A 144 1.76 -12.49 -13.71
C ASN A 144 0.52 -11.61 -13.50
N PRO A 145 0.57 -10.61 -12.62
CA PRO A 145 1.65 -10.20 -11.71
C PRO A 145 1.73 -11.07 -10.43
N PRO A 146 2.76 -10.88 -9.57
CA PRO A 146 2.92 -11.62 -8.32
C PRO A 146 2.00 -11.17 -7.18
N ASP A 147 1.71 -9.90 -7.06
CA ASP A 147 0.95 -9.26 -5.97
C ASP A 147 1.43 -9.69 -4.56
N PRO A 148 2.71 -9.46 -4.22
CA PRO A 148 3.27 -9.96 -2.98
C PRO A 148 2.71 -9.22 -1.77
N ASN A 149 2.29 -10.00 -0.77
CA ASN A 149 1.89 -9.53 0.54
C ASN A 149 2.56 -10.39 1.61
N GLY A 150 2.95 -9.81 2.74
CA GLY A 150 3.64 -10.57 3.77
C GLY A 150 3.59 -9.94 5.13
N GLU A 151 3.41 -10.77 6.15
CA GLU A 151 3.24 -10.31 7.52
C GLU A 151 4.18 -11.05 8.48
N VAL A 152 4.71 -10.32 9.47
CA VAL A 152 5.53 -10.88 10.52
C VAL A 152 4.76 -11.08 11.83
N GLY A 153 4.81 -12.30 12.36
CA GLY A 153 4.33 -12.61 13.71
C GLY A 153 5.49 -12.80 14.70
N PRO A 154 5.20 -13.29 15.92
CA PRO A 154 6.24 -13.49 16.93
C PRO A 154 7.35 -14.44 16.51
N ASN A 155 7.06 -15.48 15.77
CA ASN A 155 8.00 -16.56 15.43
C ASN A 155 8.15 -16.81 13.93
N ASN A 156 7.27 -16.28 13.11
CA ASN A 156 7.15 -16.62 11.70
C ASN A 156 7.01 -15.36 10.85
N PHE A 157 7.36 -15.51 9.57
CA PHE A 157 6.93 -14.64 8.49
C PHE A 157 6.08 -15.47 7.53
N VAL A 158 4.92 -14.96 7.16
CA VAL A 158 4.04 -15.57 6.16
C VAL A 158 3.99 -14.67 4.95
N GLU A 159 4.31 -15.22 3.78
CA GLU A 159 4.19 -14.54 2.50
C GLU A 159 3.06 -15.17 1.68
N MET A 160 2.26 -14.34 1.07
CA MET A 160 1.29 -14.73 0.05
C MET A 160 1.60 -13.99 -1.24
N ILE A 161 1.58 -14.72 -2.33
CA ILE A 161 1.65 -14.17 -3.69
C ILE A 161 0.47 -14.71 -4.49
N ASN A 162 0.27 -14.19 -5.68
CA ASN A 162 -0.72 -14.76 -6.58
C ASN A 162 -0.49 -16.25 -6.74
N LEU A 163 -1.46 -16.97 -6.22
CA LEU A 163 -1.82 -18.37 -6.20
C LEU A 163 -1.03 -19.27 -5.24
N VAL A 164 0.04 -18.81 -4.60
CA VAL A 164 0.74 -19.64 -3.59
C VAL A 164 1.06 -18.85 -2.32
N PHE A 165 1.28 -19.58 -1.22
CA PHE A 165 1.77 -18.99 0.02
C PHE A 165 2.92 -19.82 0.61
N THR A 166 3.72 -19.17 1.43
CA THR A 166 4.88 -19.73 2.11
C THR A 166 4.93 -19.30 3.58
N VAL A 167 5.49 -20.12 4.43
CA VAL A 167 5.73 -19.81 5.84
C VAL A 167 7.21 -20.01 6.14
N TYR A 168 7.84 -18.99 6.71
CA TYR A 168 9.23 -19.00 7.13
C TYR A 168 9.35 -18.84 8.65
N ASP A 169 10.46 -19.32 9.22
CA ASP A 169 10.90 -18.84 10.52
C ASP A 169 11.57 -17.45 10.41
N LYS A 170 11.88 -16.83 11.54
CA LYS A 170 12.53 -15.50 11.55
C LYS A 170 14.01 -15.50 11.12
N ALA A 171 14.58 -16.67 10.87
CA ALA A 171 15.92 -16.80 10.27
C ALA A 171 15.84 -16.95 8.73
N GLY A 172 14.63 -16.96 8.15
CA GLY A 172 14.40 -17.13 6.71
C GLY A 172 14.36 -18.59 6.26
N ASN A 173 14.31 -19.56 7.18
CA ASN A 173 14.17 -20.96 6.79
C ASN A 173 12.71 -21.26 6.45
N LEU A 174 12.49 -21.92 5.31
CA LEU A 174 11.18 -22.35 4.85
C LEU A 174 10.63 -23.45 5.77
N LEU A 175 9.45 -23.22 6.35
CA LEU A 175 8.73 -24.18 7.20
C LEU A 175 7.57 -24.86 6.47
N LEU A 176 6.93 -24.15 5.54
CA LEU A 176 5.82 -24.67 4.74
C LEU A 176 5.75 -23.95 3.40
N GLY A 177 5.47 -24.70 2.35
CA GLY A 177 5.22 -24.14 1.01
C GLY A 177 6.39 -24.31 0.04
N PRO A 178 6.29 -23.71 -1.16
CA PRO A 178 5.10 -23.04 -1.70
C PRO A 178 3.88 -23.96 -1.80
N VAL A 179 2.73 -23.48 -1.32
CA VAL A 179 1.46 -24.22 -1.30
C VAL A 179 0.41 -23.44 -2.08
N ASP A 180 -0.36 -24.14 -2.92
CA ASP A 180 -1.55 -23.60 -3.59
C ASP A 180 -2.51 -22.96 -2.58
N THR A 181 -2.86 -21.69 -2.73
CA THR A 181 -3.77 -20.96 -1.85
C THR A 181 -5.13 -21.65 -1.73
N GLY A 182 -5.62 -22.28 -2.80
CA GLY A 182 -6.85 -23.07 -2.78
C GLY A 182 -6.76 -24.30 -1.87
N SER A 183 -5.55 -24.84 -1.61
CA SER A 183 -5.37 -25.99 -0.70
C SER A 183 -5.78 -25.66 0.74
N LEU A 184 -5.65 -24.41 1.17
CA LEU A 184 -6.19 -23.95 2.46
C LEU A 184 -7.71 -24.22 2.57
N TRP A 185 -8.41 -24.22 1.44
CA TRP A 185 -9.87 -24.39 1.36
C TRP A 185 -10.31 -25.79 0.94
N ALA A 186 -9.40 -26.77 0.85
CA ALA A 186 -9.74 -28.13 0.46
C ALA A 186 -10.90 -28.69 1.30
N GLY A 187 -11.96 -29.14 0.63
CA GLY A 187 -13.18 -29.67 1.26
C GLY A 187 -14.12 -28.61 1.86
N PHE A 188 -13.83 -27.31 1.69
CA PHE A 188 -14.71 -26.24 2.16
C PHE A 188 -16.03 -26.20 1.36
N PRO A 189 -17.20 -25.88 2.00
CA PRO A 189 -18.49 -25.94 1.32
C PRO A 189 -18.67 -25.01 0.13
N ILE A 190 -17.95 -23.89 0.10
CA ILE A 190 -17.93 -22.99 -1.06
C ILE A 190 -16.78 -23.42 -1.97
N THR A 191 -17.09 -24.11 -3.04
CA THR A 191 -16.10 -24.67 -3.97
C THR A 191 -15.24 -23.61 -4.64
N ASP A 192 -15.79 -22.42 -4.90
CA ASP A 192 -15.04 -21.31 -5.49
C ASP A 192 -13.85 -20.86 -4.63
N CYS A 193 -13.93 -20.98 -3.29
CA CYS A 193 -12.79 -20.73 -2.41
C CYS A 193 -11.65 -21.74 -2.60
N THR A 194 -11.91 -22.92 -3.17
CA THR A 194 -10.87 -23.93 -3.46
C THR A 194 -10.10 -23.62 -4.74
N ASP A 195 -10.57 -22.67 -5.53
CA ASP A 195 -9.89 -22.24 -6.75
C ASP A 195 -8.99 -21.03 -6.43
N PRO A 196 -7.66 -21.10 -6.65
CA PRO A 196 -6.79 -19.99 -6.36
C PRO A 196 -7.08 -18.85 -7.33
N SER A 197 -7.53 -17.73 -6.79
CA SER A 197 -8.11 -16.66 -7.59
C SER A 197 -7.33 -15.34 -7.57
N GLY A 198 -6.34 -15.20 -6.70
CA GLY A 198 -5.43 -14.05 -6.65
C GLY A 198 -5.73 -13.02 -5.57
N ASP A 199 -4.95 -11.96 -5.54
CA ASP A 199 -4.93 -10.86 -4.57
C ASP A 199 -5.03 -11.35 -3.11
N PRO A 200 -4.21 -12.30 -2.70
CA PRO A 200 -4.27 -12.81 -1.36
C PRO A 200 -3.71 -11.76 -0.40
N VAL A 201 -4.28 -11.68 0.81
CA VAL A 201 -3.76 -10.84 1.89
C VAL A 201 -3.57 -11.69 3.13
N VAL A 202 -2.42 -11.51 3.78
CA VAL A 202 -2.14 -12.05 5.11
C VAL A 202 -2.04 -10.92 6.12
N LEU A 203 -2.61 -11.13 7.32
CA LEU A 203 -2.42 -10.27 8.48
C LEU A 203 -2.07 -11.10 9.72
N TYR A 204 -1.30 -10.51 10.62
CA TYR A 204 -1.12 -11.03 11.97
C TYR A 204 -1.84 -10.14 13.00
N ASP A 205 -2.83 -10.72 13.68
CA ASP A 205 -3.54 -10.06 14.76
C ASP A 205 -2.79 -10.21 16.09
N GLN A 206 -1.96 -9.24 16.44
CA GLN A 206 -1.17 -9.24 17.67
C GLN A 206 -2.00 -9.20 18.95
N PHE A 207 -3.30 -8.83 18.88
CA PHE A 207 -4.19 -8.78 20.04
C PHE A 207 -4.87 -10.11 20.34
N LYS A 208 -4.97 -10.95 19.32
CA LYS A 208 -5.59 -12.27 19.39
C LYS A 208 -4.57 -13.41 19.24
N ASP A 209 -3.34 -13.06 18.82
CA ASP A 209 -2.28 -13.99 18.47
C ASP A 209 -2.77 -15.01 17.42
N ARG A 210 -3.24 -14.44 16.30
CA ARG A 210 -3.85 -15.19 15.19
C ARG A 210 -3.41 -14.64 13.85
N TRP A 211 -3.34 -15.54 12.88
CA TRP A 211 -3.13 -15.24 11.49
C TRP A 211 -4.46 -15.16 10.75
N LEU A 212 -4.60 -14.20 9.86
CA LEU A 212 -5.66 -14.12 8.87
C LEU A 212 -5.04 -14.34 7.50
N LEU A 213 -5.57 -15.31 6.73
CA LEU A 213 -5.24 -15.50 5.33
C LEU A 213 -6.53 -15.36 4.52
N SER A 214 -6.44 -14.74 3.34
CA SER A 214 -7.61 -14.47 2.53
C SER A 214 -7.36 -14.68 1.04
N GLN A 215 -8.44 -14.86 0.31
CA GLN A 215 -8.53 -14.70 -1.14
C GLN A 215 -9.99 -14.38 -1.50
N PHE A 216 -10.21 -13.81 -2.69
CA PHE A 216 -11.55 -13.69 -3.25
C PHE A 216 -11.83 -14.84 -4.22
N THR A 217 -13.03 -14.85 -4.80
CA THR A 217 -13.41 -15.80 -5.86
C THR A 217 -13.69 -15.09 -7.17
N THR A 218 -13.52 -15.79 -8.29
CA THR A 218 -13.66 -15.23 -9.65
C THR A 218 -14.73 -15.93 -10.50
N ALA A 219 -15.27 -17.08 -10.05
CA ALA A 219 -16.17 -17.87 -10.89
C ALA A 219 -17.56 -17.25 -11.06
N GLY A 220 -18.10 -16.56 -10.05
CA GLY A 220 -19.43 -15.98 -10.09
C GLY A 220 -20.56 -17.00 -10.39
N PRO A 221 -21.80 -16.58 -10.53
CA PRO A 221 -22.35 -15.22 -10.50
C PRO A 221 -22.47 -14.58 -9.10
N GLU A 222 -22.22 -15.33 -8.04
CA GLU A 222 -22.06 -14.84 -6.67
C GLU A 222 -20.60 -14.98 -6.28
N TYR A 223 -20.04 -13.91 -5.73
CA TYR A 223 -18.63 -13.84 -5.36
C TYR A 223 -18.47 -13.81 -3.84
N TRP A 224 -17.26 -14.17 -3.37
CA TRP A 224 -16.99 -14.39 -1.96
C TRP A 224 -15.66 -13.76 -1.53
N ASN A 225 -15.65 -13.20 -0.32
CA ASN A 225 -14.44 -13.03 0.46
C ASN A 225 -14.24 -14.31 1.28
N CYS A 226 -13.25 -15.13 0.92
CA CYS A 226 -12.85 -16.33 1.65
C CYS A 226 -11.79 -15.93 2.68
N VAL A 227 -12.12 -16.05 3.97
CA VAL A 227 -11.26 -15.58 5.07
C VAL A 227 -11.02 -16.71 6.07
N ALA A 228 -9.75 -16.99 6.33
CA ALA A 228 -9.31 -18.04 7.25
C ALA A 228 -8.56 -17.43 8.43
N ILE A 229 -8.95 -17.80 9.67
CA ILE A 229 -8.32 -17.32 10.90
C ILE A 229 -7.65 -18.52 11.58
N SER A 230 -6.34 -18.44 11.87
CA SER A 230 -5.64 -19.53 12.55
C SER A 230 -6.23 -19.85 13.92
N THR A 231 -6.30 -21.12 14.28
CA THR A 231 -6.84 -21.55 15.58
C THR A 231 -5.85 -21.28 16.72
N THR A 232 -4.58 -21.10 16.40
CA THR A 232 -3.47 -20.80 17.33
C THR A 232 -2.52 -19.78 16.72
N SER A 233 -1.44 -19.44 17.41
CA SER A 233 -0.35 -18.59 16.90
C SER A 233 0.52 -19.24 15.81
N ASP A 234 0.38 -20.54 15.60
CA ASP A 234 1.13 -21.28 14.58
C ASP A 234 0.46 -21.14 13.20
N PRO A 235 1.08 -20.46 12.22
CA PRO A 235 0.49 -20.27 10.90
C PRO A 235 0.42 -21.56 10.08
N THR A 236 1.08 -22.64 10.50
CA THR A 236 1.05 -23.94 9.84
C THR A 236 0.02 -24.90 10.45
N GLY A 237 -0.73 -24.42 11.46
CA GLY A 237 -1.80 -25.14 12.16
C GLY A 237 -3.12 -25.17 11.39
N SER A 238 -4.22 -25.40 12.13
CA SER A 238 -5.59 -25.39 11.58
C SER A 238 -6.17 -23.97 11.55
N TYR A 239 -7.18 -23.78 10.70
CA TYR A 239 -7.85 -22.49 10.50
C TYR A 239 -9.37 -22.62 10.62
N TYR A 240 -10.01 -21.66 11.26
CA TYR A 240 -11.43 -21.36 11.14
C TYR A 240 -11.66 -20.69 9.79
N ARG A 241 -12.40 -21.34 8.87
CA ARG A 241 -12.63 -20.85 7.51
C ARG A 241 -14.04 -20.30 7.36
N TYR A 242 -14.15 -19.15 6.74
CA TYR A 242 -15.40 -18.42 6.54
C TYR A 242 -15.54 -17.96 5.10
N ALA A 243 -16.76 -17.95 4.57
CA ALA A 243 -17.09 -17.29 3.32
C ALA A 243 -18.16 -16.23 3.57
N PHE A 244 -17.87 -15.00 3.11
CA PHE A 244 -18.80 -13.88 3.17
C PHE A 244 -19.15 -13.46 1.74
N SER A 245 -20.47 -13.41 1.44
CA SER A 245 -20.95 -13.04 0.11
C SER A 245 -20.73 -11.55 -0.17
N THR A 246 -20.22 -11.26 -1.35
CA THR A 246 -20.19 -9.92 -1.94
C THR A 246 -21.34 -9.69 -2.92
N GLY A 247 -22.17 -10.72 -3.13
CA GLY A 247 -23.28 -10.73 -4.10
C GLY A 247 -22.77 -10.89 -5.53
N PRO A 248 -23.43 -10.23 -6.51
CA PRO A 248 -23.06 -10.38 -7.92
C PRO A 248 -21.87 -9.52 -8.33
N ASN A 249 -21.29 -8.77 -7.42
CA ASN A 249 -20.16 -7.89 -7.71
C ASN A 249 -18.84 -8.60 -7.38
N PHE A 250 -17.95 -8.64 -8.35
CA PHE A 250 -16.60 -9.17 -8.20
C PHE A 250 -15.76 -8.24 -7.32
N PRO A 251 -15.23 -8.71 -6.17
CA PRO A 251 -14.52 -7.88 -5.20
C PRO A 251 -13.02 -7.81 -5.50
N ASP A 252 -12.65 -7.05 -6.51
CA ASP A 252 -11.27 -6.86 -6.94
C ASP A 252 -10.44 -6.03 -5.97
N TYR A 253 -9.13 -6.20 -6.00
CA TYR A 253 -8.14 -5.38 -5.28
C TYR A 253 -8.46 -5.23 -3.79
N PRO A 254 -8.68 -6.33 -3.03
CA PRO A 254 -9.03 -6.26 -1.62
C PRO A 254 -7.89 -5.69 -0.79
N LYS A 255 -8.22 -4.82 0.15
CA LYS A 255 -7.32 -4.31 1.18
C LYS A 255 -7.89 -4.67 2.54
N TYR A 256 -7.06 -5.21 3.41
CA TYR A 256 -7.45 -5.64 4.74
C TYR A 256 -6.80 -4.77 5.81
N GLY A 257 -7.49 -4.60 6.94
CA GLY A 257 -6.97 -3.97 8.13
C GLY A 257 -7.48 -4.66 9.39
N ASN A 258 -6.60 -4.77 10.37
CA ASN A 258 -6.88 -5.35 11.68
C ASN A 258 -7.24 -4.24 12.66
N TRP A 259 -8.46 -4.27 13.20
CA TRP A 259 -8.91 -3.37 14.28
C TRP A 259 -9.18 -4.15 15.56
N THR A 260 -9.62 -3.46 16.62
CA THR A 260 -9.82 -4.10 17.94
C THR A 260 -10.89 -5.18 17.96
N ASP A 261 -11.97 -4.98 17.21
CA ASP A 261 -13.18 -5.81 17.22
C ASP A 261 -13.66 -6.24 15.82
N SER A 262 -12.96 -5.79 14.79
CA SER A 262 -13.30 -6.02 13.40
C SER A 262 -12.06 -6.28 12.55
N TYR A 263 -12.16 -7.15 11.55
CA TYR A 263 -11.31 -7.12 10.37
C TYR A 263 -12.06 -6.31 9.31
N VAL A 264 -11.40 -5.34 8.71
CA VAL A 264 -12.02 -4.45 7.73
C VAL A 264 -11.47 -4.74 6.36
N ILE A 265 -12.34 -4.80 5.35
CA ILE A 265 -11.96 -5.06 3.96
C ILE A 265 -12.50 -3.91 3.12
N THR A 266 -11.70 -3.41 2.20
CA THR A 266 -12.16 -2.56 1.10
C THR A 266 -11.84 -3.23 -0.22
N THR A 267 -12.74 -3.09 -1.19
CA THR A 267 -12.60 -3.73 -2.51
C THR A 267 -13.00 -2.76 -3.61
N ARG A 268 -12.43 -2.93 -4.78
CA ARG A 268 -13.03 -2.42 -6.03
C ARG A 268 -14.06 -3.46 -6.48
N GLU A 269 -15.25 -3.04 -6.81
CA GLU A 269 -16.30 -3.96 -7.22
C GLU A 269 -16.76 -3.70 -8.65
N PHE A 270 -16.88 -4.78 -9.40
CA PHE A 270 -17.39 -4.80 -10.77
C PHE A 270 -18.54 -5.80 -10.85
N GLY A 271 -19.63 -5.41 -11.48
CA GLY A 271 -20.83 -6.25 -11.49
C GLY A 271 -21.62 -6.17 -12.78
N PRO A 272 -22.68 -7.02 -12.92
CA PRO A 272 -23.50 -7.04 -14.11
C PRO A 272 -24.38 -5.78 -14.27
N THR A 273 -24.60 -5.05 -13.17
CA THR A 273 -25.46 -3.85 -13.15
C THR A 273 -24.69 -2.58 -12.75
N ILE A 274 -23.41 -2.71 -12.44
CA ILE A 274 -22.51 -1.60 -12.10
C ILE A 274 -21.23 -1.76 -12.91
N GLU A 275 -20.71 -0.67 -13.42
CA GLU A 275 -19.40 -0.67 -14.07
C GLU A 275 -18.29 -0.71 -13.03
N TYR A 276 -18.44 0.10 -11.96
CA TYR A 276 -17.44 0.26 -10.90
C TYR A 276 -18.09 0.72 -9.58
N GLY A 277 -17.53 0.29 -8.45
CA GLY A 277 -17.88 0.77 -7.12
C GLY A 277 -16.86 0.33 -6.07
N ILE A 278 -17.01 0.83 -4.85
CA ILE A 278 -16.18 0.46 -3.70
C ILE A 278 -17.02 -0.26 -2.67
N GLY A 279 -16.64 -1.49 -2.35
CA GLY A 279 -17.14 -2.25 -1.21
C GLY A 279 -16.34 -1.92 0.05
N VAL A 280 -17.04 -1.70 1.18
CA VAL A 280 -16.43 -1.59 2.50
C VAL A 280 -17.10 -2.59 3.42
N TYR A 281 -16.32 -3.50 3.98
CA TYR A 281 -16.81 -4.59 4.82
C TYR A 281 -16.15 -4.52 6.19
N ALA A 282 -16.90 -4.88 7.24
CA ALA A 282 -16.29 -5.25 8.50
C ALA A 282 -16.81 -6.60 8.96
N LEU A 283 -15.89 -7.44 9.42
CA LEU A 283 -16.14 -8.79 9.88
C LEU A 283 -16.06 -8.83 11.41
N GLU A 284 -17.00 -9.54 12.05
CA GLU A 284 -17.10 -9.66 13.52
C GLU A 284 -15.95 -10.49 14.09
N LYS A 285 -14.81 -9.84 14.33
CA LYS A 285 -13.53 -10.44 14.67
C LYS A 285 -13.59 -11.40 15.85
N ASN A 286 -14.25 -11.04 16.96
CA ASN A 286 -14.27 -11.86 18.15
C ASN A 286 -14.91 -13.24 17.87
N LYS A 287 -16.02 -13.28 17.14
CA LYS A 287 -16.64 -14.53 16.73
C LYS A 287 -15.77 -15.35 15.80
N MET A 288 -15.09 -14.69 14.86
CA MET A 288 -14.20 -15.39 13.94
C MET A 288 -13.02 -16.02 14.66
N THR A 289 -12.41 -15.32 15.62
CA THR A 289 -11.28 -15.85 16.41
C THR A 289 -11.69 -16.95 17.40
N ASP A 290 -12.96 -16.98 17.78
CA ASP A 290 -13.55 -17.99 18.67
C ASP A 290 -14.12 -19.21 17.90
N GLY A 291 -14.10 -19.18 16.55
CA GLY A 291 -14.64 -20.25 15.70
C GLY A 291 -16.17 -20.33 15.72
N ASP A 292 -16.87 -19.21 15.95
CA ASP A 292 -18.34 -19.19 15.91
C ASP A 292 -18.85 -19.17 14.46
N PRO A 293 -19.64 -20.19 14.02
CA PRO A 293 -20.19 -20.22 12.66
C PRO A 293 -21.18 -19.08 12.36
N ASN A 294 -21.61 -18.34 13.39
CA ASN A 294 -22.50 -17.20 13.25
C ASN A 294 -21.75 -15.86 13.20
N ALA A 295 -20.46 -15.86 12.85
CA ALA A 295 -19.73 -14.62 12.60
C ALA A 295 -20.45 -13.77 11.55
N ARG A 296 -20.57 -12.48 11.83
CA ARG A 296 -21.33 -11.53 11.00
C ARG A 296 -20.39 -10.64 10.22
N ASN A 297 -20.93 -10.07 9.14
CA ASN A 297 -20.33 -8.92 8.47
C ASN A 297 -21.35 -7.78 8.35
N VAL A 298 -20.84 -6.59 8.11
CA VAL A 298 -21.59 -5.46 7.57
C VAL A 298 -20.92 -5.02 6.28
N ARG A 299 -21.71 -4.71 5.27
CA ARG A 299 -21.26 -4.18 3.99
C ARG A 299 -21.84 -2.79 3.77
N PHE A 300 -21.01 -1.87 3.31
CA PHE A 300 -21.39 -0.63 2.65
C PHE A 300 -20.94 -0.70 1.19
N PHE A 301 -21.65 -0.04 0.33
CA PHE A 301 -21.31 0.05 -1.08
C PHE A 301 -21.38 1.50 -1.54
N ILE A 302 -20.31 1.97 -2.17
CA ILE A 302 -20.18 3.29 -2.76
C ILE A 302 -20.25 3.08 -4.28
N ASP A 303 -21.32 3.59 -4.90
CA ASP A 303 -21.50 3.50 -6.35
C ASP A 303 -20.54 4.44 -7.06
N GLY A 304 -19.73 3.93 -7.97
CA GLY A 304 -18.80 4.73 -8.79
C GLY A 304 -19.50 5.67 -9.78
N ASN A 305 -20.81 5.52 -9.99
CA ASN A 305 -21.61 6.48 -10.74
C ASN A 305 -22.08 7.69 -9.90
N ASP A 306 -21.85 7.68 -8.58
CA ASP A 306 -22.17 8.82 -7.74
C ASP A 306 -21.10 9.91 -7.91
N PRO A 307 -21.42 11.04 -8.58
CA PRO A 307 -20.43 12.07 -8.90
C PRO A 307 -19.93 12.83 -7.66
N ASP A 308 -20.62 12.74 -6.53
CA ASP A 308 -20.22 13.37 -5.28
C ASP A 308 -19.24 12.47 -4.48
N LEU A 309 -19.33 11.15 -4.68
CA LEU A 309 -18.51 10.17 -3.96
C LEU A 309 -17.29 9.70 -4.76
N LEU A 310 -17.40 9.59 -6.07
CA LEU A 310 -16.30 9.14 -6.92
C LEU A 310 -15.00 9.95 -6.72
N PRO A 311 -15.02 11.29 -6.66
CA PRO A 311 -13.81 12.07 -6.40
C PRO A 311 -13.15 11.76 -5.06
N LEU A 312 -13.94 11.31 -4.06
CA LEU A 312 -13.46 11.06 -2.70
C LEU A 312 -12.79 9.70 -2.53
N VAL A 313 -13.16 8.73 -3.34
CA VAL A 313 -12.71 7.35 -3.22
C VAL A 313 -11.73 6.97 -4.34
N GLY A 314 -11.76 7.69 -5.46
CA GLY A 314 -10.90 7.42 -6.61
C GLY A 314 -10.97 5.95 -7.02
N ASP A 315 -9.82 5.33 -7.11
CA ASP A 315 -9.63 3.95 -7.55
C ASP A 315 -9.45 2.95 -6.39
N GLY A 316 -9.72 3.36 -5.16
CA GLY A 316 -9.71 2.46 -3.99
C GLY A 316 -9.49 3.15 -2.65
N LEU A 317 -9.90 2.45 -1.61
CA LEU A 317 -9.77 2.86 -0.22
C LEU A 317 -8.84 1.93 0.55
N LEU A 318 -8.21 2.44 1.63
CA LEU A 318 -7.42 1.66 2.59
C LEU A 318 -8.04 1.71 3.98
N PRO A 319 -8.33 0.56 4.61
CA PRO A 319 -8.70 0.51 6.02
C PRO A 319 -7.47 0.59 6.92
N ALA A 320 -7.63 1.19 8.10
CA ALA A 320 -6.57 1.22 9.09
C ALA A 320 -6.22 -0.18 9.59
N ASP A 321 -4.91 -0.45 9.66
CA ASP A 321 -4.31 -1.68 10.14
C ASP A 321 -3.39 -1.38 11.32
N VAL A 322 -3.68 -1.99 12.50
CA VAL A 322 -3.09 -1.59 13.77
C VAL A 322 -1.75 -2.27 14.00
N ASP A 323 -0.71 -1.45 14.18
CA ASP A 323 0.61 -1.86 14.64
C ASP A 323 0.80 -1.62 16.15
N GLY A 324 1.72 -2.40 16.74
CA GLY A 324 2.20 -2.22 18.10
C GLY A 324 1.22 -2.70 19.18
N LYS A 325 1.62 -2.49 20.43
CA LYS A 325 0.92 -3.05 21.61
C LYS A 325 -0.22 -2.19 22.15
N GLN A 326 -0.28 -0.92 21.72
CA GLN A 326 -1.31 0.00 22.18
C GLN A 326 -2.55 -0.08 21.30
N LYS A 327 -3.65 -0.57 21.88
CA LYS A 327 -4.94 -0.62 21.16
C LYS A 327 -5.45 0.78 20.85
N PRO A 328 -6.20 0.96 19.76
CA PRO A 328 -7.05 2.12 19.57
C PRO A 328 -7.95 2.35 20.79
N LYS A 329 -8.39 3.60 21.01
CA LYS A 329 -9.33 3.90 22.08
C LYS A 329 -10.63 3.14 21.87
N THR A 330 -11.24 2.71 22.96
CA THR A 330 -12.54 2.02 22.92
C THR A 330 -13.61 2.92 22.29
N ASP A 331 -14.50 2.32 21.51
CA ASP A 331 -15.62 3.01 20.83
C ASP A 331 -15.20 4.10 19.84
N THR A 332 -13.97 4.08 19.34
CA THR A 332 -13.57 4.97 18.24
C THR A 332 -13.91 4.36 16.87
N ALA A 333 -14.27 5.23 15.94
CA ALA A 333 -14.44 4.82 14.55
C ALA A 333 -13.12 4.31 13.95
N ILE A 334 -13.22 3.38 13.02
CA ILE A 334 -12.12 2.82 12.25
C ILE A 334 -11.84 3.78 11.09
N PRO A 335 -10.64 4.36 10.99
CA PRO A 335 -10.31 5.21 9.85
C PRO A 335 -10.17 4.40 8.58
N ILE A 336 -10.75 4.91 7.50
CA ILE A 336 -10.53 4.42 6.13
C ILE A 336 -10.15 5.64 5.30
N ILE A 337 -9.16 5.52 4.44
CA ILE A 337 -8.71 6.65 3.64
C ILE A 337 -8.82 6.38 2.13
N GLY A 338 -9.07 7.47 1.39
CA GLY A 338 -8.89 7.57 -0.05
C GLY A 338 -8.01 8.78 -0.38
N THR A 339 -7.41 8.80 -1.55
CA THR A 339 -6.74 9.98 -2.09
C THR A 339 -7.58 10.59 -3.19
N GLN A 340 -7.46 11.90 -3.41
CA GLN A 340 -8.03 12.57 -4.55
C GLN A 340 -6.98 13.42 -5.25
N ASP A 341 -7.04 13.41 -6.57
CA ASP A 341 -6.11 14.06 -7.48
C ASP A 341 -6.90 14.91 -8.47
N ASP A 342 -6.61 16.21 -8.53
CA ASP A 342 -7.33 17.14 -9.41
C ASP A 342 -6.93 16.99 -10.89
N THR A 343 -5.93 16.17 -11.19
CA THR A 343 -5.51 15.83 -12.54
C THR A 343 -6.09 14.50 -13.03
N ALA A 344 -6.56 13.64 -12.11
CA ALA A 344 -7.23 12.39 -12.45
C ALA A 344 -8.70 12.60 -12.85
N ASP A 345 -9.24 11.71 -13.67
CA ASP A 345 -10.60 11.85 -14.25
C ASP A 345 -11.76 11.51 -13.31
N TYR A 346 -11.50 11.45 -12.02
CA TYR A 346 -12.54 11.19 -11.02
C TYR A 346 -13.31 12.45 -10.57
N GLY A 347 -13.01 13.62 -11.18
CA GLY A 347 -13.76 14.86 -10.96
C GLY A 347 -13.35 15.67 -9.73
N ALA A 348 -12.22 15.34 -9.11
CA ALA A 348 -11.66 16.13 -8.02
C ALA A 348 -11.24 17.54 -8.50
N THR A 349 -11.33 18.53 -7.60
CA THR A 349 -10.98 19.92 -7.89
C THR A 349 -9.74 20.40 -7.15
N PHE A 350 -9.18 19.59 -6.27
CA PHE A 350 -7.95 19.82 -5.51
C PHE A 350 -7.42 18.48 -4.98
N ASP A 351 -6.15 18.45 -4.61
CA ASP A 351 -5.49 17.26 -4.08
C ASP A 351 -5.70 17.13 -2.58
N ALA A 352 -6.10 15.93 -2.12
CA ALA A 352 -6.36 15.68 -0.72
C ALA A 352 -6.25 14.21 -0.33
N ILE A 353 -6.22 13.99 0.99
CA ILE A 353 -6.56 12.72 1.61
C ILE A 353 -7.95 12.85 2.23
N ASN A 354 -8.84 11.95 1.85
CA ASN A 354 -10.19 11.85 2.37
C ASN A 354 -10.23 10.79 3.48
N ILE A 355 -10.76 11.15 4.64
CA ILE A 355 -10.86 10.25 5.78
C ILE A 355 -12.32 9.92 6.02
N PHE A 356 -12.63 8.64 5.96
CA PHE A 356 -13.93 8.08 6.33
C PHE A 356 -13.84 7.45 7.70
N ASP A 357 -14.85 7.62 8.50
CA ASP A 357 -15.03 6.96 9.79
C ASP A 357 -16.03 5.82 9.64
N LEU A 358 -15.55 4.59 9.80
CA LEU A 358 -16.39 3.41 9.90
C LEU A 358 -16.67 3.14 11.39
N PHE A 359 -17.88 3.38 11.81
CA PHE A 359 -18.32 3.11 13.17
C PHE A 359 -19.13 1.81 13.23
N ILE A 360 -18.79 0.91 14.17
CA ILE A 360 -19.47 -0.37 14.33
C ILE A 360 -19.64 -0.68 15.82
N LYS A 361 -20.80 -1.24 16.17
CA LYS A 361 -21.05 -1.91 17.46
C LYS A 361 -21.67 -3.27 17.23
N TRP A 362 -20.91 -4.30 17.54
CA TRP A 362 -21.33 -5.70 17.49
C TRP A 362 -22.16 -6.06 18.73
N ARG A 363 -23.45 -5.69 18.71
CA ARG A 363 -24.44 -6.04 19.72
C ARG A 363 -25.32 -7.18 19.22
N SER A 364 -26.32 -7.63 20.03
CA SER A 364 -27.39 -8.54 19.56
C SER A 364 -28.06 -8.00 18.29
N THR A 365 -28.41 -6.72 18.27
CA THR A 365 -28.77 -5.95 17.08
C THR A 365 -27.60 -5.02 16.74
N PRO A 366 -26.77 -5.35 15.74
CA PRO A 366 -25.60 -4.53 15.43
C PRO A 366 -26.01 -3.21 14.77
N VAL A 367 -25.19 -2.20 14.94
CA VAL A 367 -25.32 -0.89 14.26
C VAL A 367 -24.00 -0.51 13.63
N ALA A 368 -24.05 0.14 12.47
CA ALA A 368 -22.88 0.66 11.78
C ALA A 368 -23.22 1.89 10.97
N SER A 369 -22.24 2.79 10.80
CA SER A 369 -22.25 3.89 9.83
C SER A 369 -20.89 4.03 9.17
N LEU A 370 -20.90 4.54 7.94
CA LEU A 370 -19.70 4.93 7.19
C LEU A 370 -19.93 6.37 6.71
N GLU A 371 -19.10 7.28 7.18
CA GLU A 371 -19.28 8.71 6.95
C GLU A 371 -17.95 9.37 6.58
N LEU A 372 -17.97 10.35 5.68
CA LEU A 372 -16.82 11.20 5.42
C LEU A 372 -16.58 12.11 6.64
N ASN A 373 -15.48 11.89 7.34
CA ASN A 373 -15.08 12.73 8.48
C ASN A 373 -14.48 14.05 8.00
N THR A 374 -13.43 14.00 7.18
CA THR A 374 -12.72 15.19 6.72
C THR A 374 -11.97 14.95 5.43
N GLN A 375 -11.74 16.05 4.69
CA GLN A 375 -10.80 16.12 3.58
C GLN A 375 -9.59 16.92 4.05
N LEU A 376 -8.41 16.36 3.93
CA LEU A 376 -7.14 16.99 4.29
C LEU A 376 -6.42 17.41 3.00
N PRO A 377 -6.45 18.71 2.62
CA PRO A 377 -5.72 19.19 1.46
C PRO A 377 -4.24 18.84 1.56
N THR A 378 -3.67 18.39 0.46
CA THR A 378 -2.25 18.06 0.35
C THR A 378 -1.51 19.09 -0.51
N ALA A 379 -0.19 19.03 -0.51
CA ALA A 379 0.58 19.68 -1.56
C ALA A 379 0.24 19.03 -2.92
N PRO A 380 0.23 19.78 -4.03
CA PRO A 380 -0.13 19.25 -5.34
C PRO A 380 0.69 18.03 -5.76
N PHE A 381 0.05 17.05 -6.38
CA PHE A 381 0.68 15.87 -6.96
C PHE A 381 -0.05 15.44 -8.24
N ASP A 382 0.58 14.55 -8.99
CA ASP A 382 0.00 13.89 -10.15
C ASP A 382 0.19 12.37 -9.99
N SER A 383 -0.91 11.64 -9.80
CA SER A 383 -0.91 10.17 -9.71
C SER A 383 -1.12 9.51 -11.07
N ILE A 384 -1.35 10.29 -12.13
CA ILE A 384 -1.45 9.82 -13.50
C ILE A 384 -0.11 10.05 -14.20
N PHE A 385 0.69 9.00 -14.29
CA PHE A 385 2.02 9.10 -14.88
C PHE A 385 1.95 9.34 -16.39
N PRO A 386 2.76 10.27 -16.93
CA PRO A 386 2.68 10.64 -18.34
C PRO A 386 3.36 9.61 -19.24
N CYS A 387 2.66 8.59 -19.64
CA CYS A 387 3.13 7.66 -20.65
C CYS A 387 2.25 7.68 -21.91
N ALA A 388 2.92 7.66 -23.04
CA ALA A 388 2.28 7.61 -24.33
C ALA A 388 2.97 6.53 -25.21
N PRO A 389 2.25 5.80 -26.04
CA PRO A 389 0.84 5.91 -26.38
C PRO A 389 -0.08 5.15 -25.41
N THR A 390 0.48 4.26 -24.58
CA THR A 390 -0.29 3.52 -23.58
C THR A 390 -0.28 4.30 -22.30
N SER A 391 -1.28 4.16 -21.49
CA SER A 391 -1.36 4.77 -20.18
C SER A 391 -0.74 3.90 -19.08
N ARG A 392 -0.03 2.83 -19.40
CA ARG A 392 0.45 1.82 -18.43
C ARG A 392 1.93 1.53 -18.52
N ASP A 393 2.44 1.24 -19.72
CA ASP A 393 3.79 0.76 -19.97
C ASP A 393 4.77 1.95 -19.94
N CYS A 394 5.14 2.39 -18.75
CA CYS A 394 5.77 3.67 -18.54
C CYS A 394 7.23 3.60 -18.12
N LEU A 395 7.61 2.58 -17.34
CA LEU A 395 8.90 2.55 -16.70
C LEU A 395 9.91 1.77 -17.55
N PRO A 396 10.89 2.46 -18.17
CA PRO A 396 11.88 1.80 -19.02
C PRO A 396 12.81 0.90 -18.20
N GLN A 397 13.24 -0.20 -18.81
CA GLN A 397 14.16 -1.16 -18.21
C GLN A 397 15.48 -1.23 -18.99
N PRO A 398 16.62 -1.57 -18.36
CA PRO A 398 17.90 -1.69 -19.06
C PRO A 398 17.84 -2.64 -20.23
N GLY A 399 18.22 -2.15 -21.43
CA GLY A 399 18.26 -2.95 -22.66
C GLY A 399 16.91 -3.24 -23.30
N ILE A 400 15.81 -2.77 -22.76
CA ILE A 400 14.47 -2.84 -23.36
C ILE A 400 14.23 -1.58 -24.18
N VAL A 401 13.94 -1.76 -25.48
CA VAL A 401 13.70 -0.65 -26.42
C VAL A 401 12.23 -0.58 -26.87
N ASP A 402 11.49 -1.67 -26.69
CA ASP A 402 10.06 -1.73 -27.03
C ASP A 402 9.24 -1.20 -25.85
N PRO A 403 8.54 -0.05 -26.00
CA PRO A 403 7.69 0.50 -24.93
C PRO A 403 6.61 -0.46 -24.44
N ALA A 404 6.11 -1.39 -25.27
CA ALA A 404 5.14 -2.40 -24.85
C ALA A 404 5.70 -3.40 -23.81
N GLN A 405 7.00 -3.34 -23.53
CA GLN A 405 7.67 -4.12 -22.48
C GLN A 405 8.19 -3.24 -21.33
N TYR A 406 7.80 -1.97 -21.28
CA TYR A 406 8.06 -1.12 -20.12
C TYR A 406 7.16 -1.54 -18.97
N LEU A 407 7.64 -1.37 -17.73
CA LEU A 407 6.87 -1.79 -16.57
C LEU A 407 5.67 -0.88 -16.33
N ASP A 408 4.60 -1.48 -15.89
CA ASP A 408 3.35 -0.83 -15.57
C ASP A 408 3.47 0.03 -14.30
N ILE A 409 2.95 1.25 -14.35
CA ILE A 409 2.82 2.13 -13.20
C ILE A 409 1.35 2.55 -12.95
N LEU A 410 0.50 2.43 -13.93
CA LEU A 410 -0.87 2.93 -13.85
C LEU A 410 -1.84 2.02 -13.11
N SER A 411 -1.44 0.81 -12.75
CA SER A 411 -2.19 0.02 -11.77
C SER A 411 -2.38 0.74 -10.43
N TYR A 412 -1.67 1.89 -10.23
CA TYR A 412 -1.60 2.61 -8.95
C TYR A 412 -2.18 4.02 -8.97
N ARG A 413 -3.11 4.31 -9.82
CA ARG A 413 -3.82 5.57 -10.06
C ARG A 413 -4.16 6.35 -8.79
N GLN A 414 -5.19 7.19 -8.82
CA GLN A 414 -5.70 7.93 -7.67
C GLN A 414 -6.15 6.95 -6.55
N ARG A 415 -5.19 6.32 -5.91
CA ARG A 415 -5.39 5.45 -4.74
C ARG A 415 -4.11 5.32 -3.93
N PRO A 416 -4.21 5.22 -2.60
CA PRO A 416 -3.06 4.90 -1.77
C PRO A 416 -2.69 3.42 -1.97
N THR A 417 -1.38 3.11 -1.90
CA THR A 417 -0.88 1.74 -1.94
C THR A 417 -0.92 1.10 -0.55
N PHE A 418 -1.01 -0.24 -0.50
CA PHE A 418 -1.07 -1.00 0.75
C PHE A 418 0.17 -0.72 1.60
N ARG A 419 0.07 -0.43 2.87
CA ARG A 419 -1.09 -0.46 3.78
C ARG A 419 -1.31 0.92 4.43
N LEU A 420 -2.42 1.08 5.18
CA LEU A 420 -2.64 2.20 6.09
C LEU A 420 -2.23 1.76 7.50
N ALA A 421 -0.95 1.91 7.82
CA ALA A 421 -0.44 1.52 9.13
C ALA A 421 -0.88 2.51 10.21
N TYR A 422 -1.59 2.00 11.22
CA TYR A 422 -2.07 2.78 12.35
C TYR A 422 -1.28 2.49 13.62
N ARG A 423 -0.95 3.53 14.38
CA ARG A 423 -0.28 3.38 15.67
C ARG A 423 -0.82 4.37 16.71
N ASN A 424 -1.08 3.85 17.91
CA ASN A 424 -1.50 4.68 19.05
C ASN A 424 -0.30 5.03 19.93
N PHE A 425 0.06 6.33 19.98
CA PHE A 425 1.11 6.88 20.85
C PHE A 425 0.57 7.44 22.17
N LYS A 426 -0.66 7.08 22.59
CA LYS A 426 -1.37 7.52 23.81
C LYS A 426 -1.81 9.00 23.78
N THR A 427 -0.93 9.92 23.43
CA THR A 427 -1.23 11.36 23.32
C THR A 427 -1.83 11.72 21.96
N TYR A 428 -1.51 10.99 20.94
CA TYR A 428 -2.07 11.09 19.60
C TYR A 428 -2.06 9.71 18.93
N GLU A 429 -2.81 9.58 17.86
CA GLU A 429 -2.81 8.42 16.98
C GLU A 429 -2.20 8.84 15.64
N SER A 430 -1.41 7.96 15.03
CA SER A 430 -0.76 8.20 13.75
C SER A 430 -1.22 7.17 12.73
N LEU A 431 -1.45 7.64 11.52
CA LEU A 431 -1.75 6.83 10.33
C LEU A 431 -0.71 7.18 9.27
N VAL A 432 -0.03 6.19 8.74
CA VAL A 432 0.94 6.38 7.67
C VAL A 432 0.57 5.56 6.45
N THR A 433 0.70 6.17 5.28
CA THR A 433 0.44 5.53 3.99
C THR A 433 1.25 6.21 2.88
N ASN A 434 1.20 5.66 1.69
CA ASN A 434 1.95 6.16 0.54
C ASN A 434 1.20 5.94 -0.79
N GLN A 435 1.71 6.53 -1.84
CA GLN A 435 1.29 6.31 -3.23
C GLN A 435 2.42 6.64 -4.19
N SER A 436 2.31 6.17 -5.43
CA SER A 436 3.22 6.55 -6.51
C SER A 436 2.72 7.81 -7.20
N VAL A 437 3.63 8.75 -7.48
CA VAL A 437 3.33 10.03 -8.16
C VAL A 437 4.42 10.38 -9.18
N GLU A 438 4.13 11.29 -10.10
CA GLU A 438 5.17 11.96 -10.87
C GLU A 438 5.92 12.94 -9.96
N ALA A 439 7.12 12.58 -9.51
CA ALA A 439 7.93 13.42 -8.60
C ALA A 439 8.63 14.57 -9.34
N THR A 440 9.31 14.24 -10.42
CA THR A 440 9.88 15.18 -11.39
C THR A 440 9.42 14.78 -12.79
N PRO A 441 9.44 15.67 -13.79
CA PRO A 441 8.92 15.36 -15.11
C PRO A 441 9.46 14.06 -15.69
N GLY A 442 8.58 13.08 -15.86
CA GLY A 442 8.89 11.75 -16.38
C GLY A 442 9.57 10.79 -15.39
N VAL A 443 9.67 11.12 -14.10
CA VAL A 443 10.24 10.24 -13.07
C VAL A 443 9.23 9.99 -11.95
N ALA A 444 8.95 8.72 -11.67
CA ALA A 444 8.09 8.31 -10.58
C ALA A 444 8.82 8.40 -9.24
N GLY A 445 8.12 8.94 -8.23
CA GLY A 445 8.59 9.00 -6.85
C GLY A 445 7.59 8.41 -5.86
N ALA A 446 8.11 8.00 -4.71
CA ALA A 446 7.29 7.47 -3.63
C ALA A 446 6.83 8.60 -2.71
N ARG A 447 5.55 8.94 -2.79
CA ARG A 447 4.92 9.94 -1.93
C ARG A 447 4.34 9.28 -0.70
N TRP A 448 4.59 9.88 0.47
CA TRP A 448 4.18 9.34 1.75
C TRP A 448 3.53 10.42 2.62
N TYR A 449 2.68 9.99 3.56
CA TYR A 449 1.88 10.83 4.44
C TYR A 449 1.91 10.32 5.86
N GLU A 450 1.92 11.23 6.84
CA GLU A 450 1.56 10.98 8.22
C GLU A 450 0.38 11.84 8.60
N ILE A 451 -0.73 11.18 8.92
CA ILE A 451 -1.94 11.80 9.41
C ILE A 451 -2.00 11.55 10.91
N ARG A 452 -2.32 12.56 11.69
CA ARG A 452 -2.51 12.41 13.12
C ARG A 452 -3.95 12.69 13.53
N ARG A 453 -4.44 11.87 14.47
CA ARG A 453 -5.68 12.10 15.18
C ARG A 453 -5.32 12.48 16.62
N ASP A 454 -5.75 13.66 17.06
CA ASP A 454 -5.48 14.18 18.40
C ASP A 454 -6.41 13.59 19.47
N GLY A 455 -6.24 14.05 20.72
CA GLY A 455 -7.06 13.62 21.85
C GLY A 455 -8.54 13.99 21.75
N SER A 456 -8.90 14.95 20.89
CA SER A 456 -10.30 15.36 20.61
C SER A 456 -10.93 14.53 19.50
N GLY A 457 -10.15 13.73 18.78
CA GLY A 457 -10.59 12.96 17.61
C GLY A 457 -10.45 13.71 16.29
N THR A 458 -9.78 14.87 16.27
CA THR A 458 -9.59 15.69 15.07
C THR A 458 -8.39 15.17 14.26
N TYR A 459 -8.59 14.96 12.97
CA TYR A 459 -7.53 14.58 12.04
C TYR A 459 -6.81 15.79 11.47
N SER A 460 -5.52 15.66 11.26
CA SER A 460 -4.67 16.63 10.58
C SER A 460 -3.60 15.94 9.74
N LEU A 461 -3.26 16.50 8.60
CA LEU A 461 -2.07 16.11 7.85
C LEU A 461 -0.85 16.67 8.60
N TYR A 462 -0.16 15.80 9.34
CA TYR A 462 0.98 16.21 10.17
C TYR A 462 2.21 16.47 9.33
N GLN A 463 2.46 15.60 8.35
CA GLN A 463 3.55 15.75 7.37
C GLN A 463 3.29 14.93 6.11
N GLN A 464 3.95 15.34 5.05
CA GLN A 464 3.98 14.65 3.77
C GLN A 464 5.33 14.89 3.09
N GLY A 465 5.73 14.00 2.20
CA GLY A 465 6.94 14.15 1.40
C GLY A 465 6.91 13.22 0.20
N THR A 466 7.67 13.57 -0.83
CA THR A 466 7.89 12.71 -1.99
C THR A 466 9.39 12.42 -2.09
N TYR A 467 9.73 11.14 -2.04
CA TYR A 467 11.12 10.71 -2.10
C TYR A 467 11.54 10.45 -3.54
N ASP A 468 12.35 11.34 -4.07
CA ASP A 468 13.09 11.23 -5.33
C ASP A 468 14.41 11.99 -5.18
N PRO A 469 15.56 11.31 -5.05
CA PRO A 469 16.86 11.97 -4.89
C PRO A 469 17.39 12.64 -6.17
N GLY A 470 16.64 12.67 -7.27
CA GLY A 470 17.00 13.36 -8.51
C GLY A 470 18.08 12.63 -9.33
N ASP A 471 18.15 11.32 -9.21
CA ASP A 471 19.13 10.46 -9.90
C ASP A 471 18.57 9.80 -11.17
N GLY A 472 17.33 10.13 -11.56
CA GLY A 472 16.64 9.55 -12.72
C GLY A 472 16.22 8.09 -12.53
N VAL A 473 16.17 7.60 -11.29
CA VAL A 473 15.66 6.27 -10.96
C VAL A 473 14.22 6.41 -10.52
N HIS A 474 13.32 5.68 -11.18
CA HIS A 474 11.93 5.59 -10.77
C HIS A 474 11.80 4.85 -9.43
N ARG A 475 10.94 5.36 -8.56
CA ARG A 475 10.56 4.74 -7.30
C ARG A 475 9.05 4.66 -7.23
N TRP A 476 8.53 3.42 -7.21
CA TRP A 476 7.09 3.20 -7.24
C TRP A 476 6.73 1.97 -6.41
N MET A 477 5.45 1.70 -6.28
CA MET A 477 4.93 0.56 -5.54
C MET A 477 5.54 0.47 -4.16
N GLY A 478 5.26 1.50 -3.35
CA GLY A 478 5.80 1.59 -2.00
C GLY A 478 4.87 1.02 -0.94
N SER A 479 5.45 0.78 0.23
CA SER A 479 4.75 0.54 1.49
C SER A 479 5.49 1.23 2.63
N VAL A 480 4.75 1.76 3.62
CA VAL A 480 5.31 2.55 4.73
C VAL A 480 4.78 2.05 6.06
N ALA A 481 5.67 1.97 7.06
CA ALA A 481 5.31 1.65 8.45
C ALA A 481 6.09 2.52 9.43
N MET A 482 5.65 2.50 10.70
CA MET A 482 6.23 3.28 11.79
C MET A 482 6.56 2.37 12.98
N ASP A 483 7.75 2.50 13.55
CA ASP A 483 8.14 1.75 14.76
C ASP A 483 7.56 2.38 16.05
N LYS A 484 7.80 1.73 17.21
CA LYS A 484 7.31 2.21 18.51
C LYS A 484 7.88 3.58 18.94
N LYS A 485 8.92 4.09 18.28
CA LYS A 485 9.52 5.39 18.54
C LYS A 485 8.95 6.49 17.63
N GLY A 486 8.18 6.11 16.62
CA GLY A 486 7.69 7.01 15.59
C GLY A 486 8.69 7.24 14.45
N ASN A 487 9.74 6.43 14.35
CA ASN A 487 10.58 6.41 13.16
C ASN A 487 9.82 5.73 12.02
N MET A 488 9.98 6.21 10.80
CA MET A 488 9.26 5.72 9.64
C MET A 488 10.22 5.08 8.65
N ALA A 489 9.81 3.96 8.08
CA ALA A 489 10.48 3.29 6.97
C ALA A 489 9.53 3.20 5.78
N LEU A 490 10.05 3.46 4.58
CA LEU A 490 9.34 3.38 3.31
C LEU A 490 10.16 2.50 2.35
N GLY A 491 9.59 1.36 1.97
CA GLY A 491 10.15 0.48 0.95
C GLY A 491 9.49 0.72 -0.40
N TYR A 492 10.17 0.43 -1.51
CA TYR A 492 9.66 0.61 -2.87
C TYR A 492 10.44 -0.19 -3.90
N SER A 493 9.85 -0.35 -5.08
CA SER A 493 10.50 -0.87 -6.28
C SER A 493 11.32 0.23 -6.95
N VAL A 494 12.43 -0.15 -7.62
CA VAL A 494 13.30 0.77 -8.37
C VAL A 494 13.61 0.24 -9.76
N VAL A 495 13.70 1.16 -10.74
CA VAL A 495 14.18 0.86 -12.09
C VAL A 495 14.63 2.14 -12.81
N ASN A 496 15.51 2.03 -13.79
CA ASN A 496 15.68 3.04 -14.84
C ASN A 496 15.99 2.37 -16.19
N GLY A 497 15.94 3.14 -17.25
CA GLY A 497 16.17 2.62 -18.62
C GLY A 497 17.63 2.26 -18.96
N THR A 498 18.58 2.41 -18.03
CA THR A 498 20.01 2.32 -18.37
C THR A 498 20.81 1.36 -17.50
N THR A 499 20.79 1.51 -16.18
CA THR A 499 21.72 0.83 -15.27
C THR A 499 21.07 0.19 -14.06
N VAL A 500 19.87 0.62 -13.68
CA VAL A 500 19.14 0.09 -12.53
C VAL A 500 18.08 -0.87 -13.03
N PHE A 501 18.31 -2.16 -12.83
CA PHE A 501 17.34 -3.22 -13.09
C PHE A 501 16.23 -3.22 -12.04
N PRO A 502 15.02 -3.77 -12.35
CA PRO A 502 13.95 -3.88 -11.39
C PRO A 502 14.40 -4.53 -10.08
N GLY A 503 14.47 -3.76 -9.01
CA GLY A 503 15.03 -4.12 -7.70
C GLY A 503 14.24 -3.51 -6.56
N ILE A 504 14.70 -3.72 -5.32
CA ILE A 504 14.01 -3.34 -4.09
C ILE A 504 14.92 -2.48 -3.23
N ARG A 505 14.46 -1.28 -2.89
CA ARG A 505 15.16 -0.36 -2.00
C ARG A 505 14.23 0.15 -0.90
N TYR A 506 14.82 0.83 0.07
CA TYR A 506 14.10 1.44 1.19
C TYR A 506 14.79 2.72 1.64
N THR A 507 14.02 3.59 2.28
CA THR A 507 14.49 4.81 2.94
C THR A 507 13.82 4.94 4.30
N GLY A 508 14.20 5.93 5.08
CA GLY A 508 13.59 6.15 6.38
C GLY A 508 13.94 7.49 6.99
N ARG A 509 13.25 7.79 8.08
CA ARG A 509 13.48 8.96 8.92
C ARG A 509 13.32 8.63 10.39
N LEU A 510 13.96 9.40 11.25
CA LEU A 510 13.73 9.35 12.68
C LEU A 510 12.57 10.28 13.07
N ALA A 511 11.92 9.99 14.18
CA ALA A 511 10.77 10.77 14.67
C ALA A 511 11.10 12.26 14.89
N GLY A 512 12.36 12.56 15.26
CA GLY A 512 12.84 13.93 15.52
C GLY A 512 13.40 14.67 14.31
N ASP A 513 13.41 14.07 13.13
CA ASP A 513 13.96 14.67 11.92
C ASP A 513 13.04 15.78 11.36
N PRO A 514 13.55 16.68 10.53
CA PRO A 514 12.75 17.70 9.86
C PRO A 514 11.54 17.08 9.15
N LEU A 515 10.36 17.71 9.30
CA LEU A 515 9.13 17.20 8.70
C LEU A 515 9.24 17.17 7.17
N GLY A 516 8.56 16.19 6.57
CA GLY A 516 8.51 16.01 5.12
C GLY A 516 9.80 15.45 4.49
N GLN A 517 10.73 14.95 5.31
CA GLN A 517 12.06 14.50 4.85
C GLN A 517 12.32 13.04 5.26
N MET A 518 12.73 12.20 4.31
CA MET A 518 13.38 10.90 4.56
C MET A 518 14.88 11.13 4.66
N THR A 519 15.37 11.34 5.88
CA THR A 519 16.70 11.92 6.16
C THR A 519 17.83 10.90 6.14
N LEU A 520 17.52 9.60 6.25
CA LEU A 520 18.54 8.57 6.37
C LEU A 520 19.16 8.15 5.02
N GLY A 521 18.65 8.70 3.90
CA GLY A 521 19.06 8.29 2.57
C GLY A 521 18.47 6.94 2.18
N GLU A 522 19.07 6.27 1.20
CA GLU A 522 18.53 5.04 0.59
C GLU A 522 19.40 3.84 0.94
N GLY A 523 18.73 2.71 1.28
CA GLY A 523 19.33 1.39 1.44
C GLY A 523 18.80 0.42 0.39
N THR A 524 19.53 -0.65 0.13
CA THR A 524 19.17 -1.70 -0.84
C THR A 524 18.81 -2.99 -0.13
N ILE A 525 17.64 -3.57 -0.44
CA ILE A 525 17.32 -4.96 -0.09
C ILE A 525 17.96 -5.88 -1.12
N ILE A 526 17.73 -5.61 -2.41
CA ILE A 526 18.32 -6.35 -3.52
C ILE A 526 18.35 -5.49 -4.79
N ASP A 527 19.46 -5.47 -5.49
CA ASP A 527 19.51 -4.95 -6.85
C ASP A 527 19.10 -6.04 -7.85
N GLY A 528 18.23 -5.68 -8.80
CA GLY A 528 17.88 -6.57 -9.90
C GLY A 528 19.07 -6.82 -10.84
N THR A 529 19.01 -7.93 -11.57
CA THR A 529 20.00 -8.30 -12.60
C THR A 529 19.37 -8.75 -13.91
N GLY A 530 18.03 -8.71 -13.98
CA GLY A 530 17.21 -9.07 -15.14
C GLY A 530 16.05 -8.11 -15.34
N VAL A 531 15.28 -8.31 -16.40
CA VAL A 531 14.14 -7.48 -16.81
C VAL A 531 12.91 -8.34 -17.10
N GLN A 532 11.74 -7.74 -16.99
CA GLN A 532 10.49 -8.30 -17.49
C GLN A 532 10.45 -8.16 -19.02
N ARG A 533 9.96 -9.19 -19.71
CA ARG A 533 9.84 -9.22 -21.17
C ARG A 533 8.44 -9.56 -21.67
N THR A 534 7.49 -9.71 -20.77
CA THR A 534 6.10 -9.95 -21.18
C THR A 534 5.46 -8.67 -21.71
N THR A 535 4.63 -8.81 -22.73
CA THR A 535 3.83 -7.69 -23.26
C THR A 535 2.65 -7.32 -22.39
N ASN A 536 2.34 -8.13 -21.40
CA ASN A 536 1.49 -7.76 -20.28
C ASN A 536 2.30 -7.04 -19.22
N SER A 537 2.92 -6.03 -19.40
CA SER A 537 3.86 -5.27 -18.57
C SER A 537 3.56 -5.16 -17.06
N ARG A 538 2.51 -5.86 -16.55
CA ARG A 538 2.01 -5.81 -15.17
C ARG A 538 3.13 -6.00 -14.14
N TRP A 539 3.15 -5.07 -13.17
CA TRP A 539 3.86 -5.16 -11.90
C TRP A 539 2.89 -5.54 -10.79
N GLY A 540 3.35 -6.12 -9.68
CA GLY A 540 2.49 -6.47 -8.56
C GLY A 540 1.71 -5.29 -8.00
N ASP A 541 0.43 -5.50 -7.70
CA ASP A 541 -0.47 -4.49 -7.15
C ASP A 541 -0.28 -4.29 -5.64
N TYR A 542 0.60 -5.09 -5.03
CA TYR A 542 0.87 -5.09 -3.60
C TYR A 542 2.37 -5.13 -3.32
N THR A 543 2.72 -4.58 -2.18
CA THR A 543 3.97 -4.75 -1.46
C THR A 543 3.69 -4.44 0.01
N ASP A 544 4.45 -5.01 0.93
CA ASP A 544 4.11 -4.89 2.33
C ASP A 544 5.33 -4.67 3.21
N ILE A 545 5.25 -3.64 4.08
CA ILE A 545 6.20 -3.40 5.15
C ILE A 545 5.47 -3.45 6.49
N THR A 546 5.90 -4.36 7.36
CA THR A 546 5.30 -4.60 8.67
C THR A 546 6.33 -4.46 9.78
N VAL A 547 5.89 -4.35 11.02
CA VAL A 547 6.77 -4.16 12.17
C VAL A 547 6.70 -5.38 13.07
N ASP A 548 7.85 -5.94 13.39
CA ASP A 548 7.98 -7.12 14.25
C ASP A 548 7.29 -6.92 15.61
N PRO A 549 6.22 -7.67 15.94
CA PRO A 549 5.46 -7.46 17.18
C PRO A 549 6.24 -7.82 18.45
N THR A 550 7.38 -8.51 18.32
CA THR A 550 8.19 -8.91 19.48
C THR A 550 9.03 -7.75 20.02
N ASP A 551 9.68 -6.99 19.15
CA ASP A 551 10.53 -5.86 19.54
C ASP A 551 9.91 -4.50 19.20
N ASP A 552 8.90 -4.48 18.31
CA ASP A 552 8.18 -3.29 17.85
C ASP A 552 9.11 -2.22 17.23
N CYS A 553 10.20 -2.70 16.58
CA CYS A 553 11.28 -1.90 16.01
C CYS A 553 11.79 -2.41 14.66
N THR A 554 11.82 -3.73 14.47
CA THR A 554 12.36 -4.33 13.24
C THR A 554 11.29 -4.29 12.16
N PHE A 555 11.63 -3.67 11.05
CA PHE A 555 10.80 -3.67 9.85
C PHE A 555 11.06 -4.95 9.04
N TRP A 556 9.99 -5.53 8.52
CA TRP A 556 10.01 -6.64 7.56
C TRP A 556 9.36 -6.13 6.28
N TYR A 557 10.03 -6.29 5.14
CA TYR A 557 9.58 -5.79 3.86
C TYR A 557 9.68 -6.86 2.79
N VAL A 558 8.61 -7.04 2.03
CA VAL A 558 8.52 -7.94 0.88
C VAL A 558 8.11 -7.18 -0.37
N ASN A 559 8.79 -7.45 -1.48
CA ASN A 559 8.43 -6.93 -2.79
C ASN A 559 9.02 -7.83 -3.89
N GLU A 560 8.63 -7.57 -5.14
CA GLU A 560 9.14 -8.28 -6.31
C GLU A 560 10.39 -7.62 -6.91
N TYR A 561 11.19 -8.43 -7.60
CA TYR A 561 12.35 -8.00 -8.37
C TYR A 561 12.66 -8.99 -9.50
N TYR A 562 13.62 -8.68 -10.38
CA TYR A 562 14.00 -9.53 -11.49
C TYR A 562 15.47 -9.92 -11.45
N THR A 563 15.75 -11.21 -11.66
CA THR A 563 17.10 -11.74 -11.85
C THR A 563 17.34 -12.14 -13.30
N LEU A 564 18.61 -12.19 -13.72
CA LEU A 564 18.97 -12.71 -15.04
C LEU A 564 18.52 -14.18 -15.21
N ALA A 565 18.61 -14.98 -14.16
CA ALA A 565 18.13 -16.37 -14.18
C ALA A 565 16.60 -16.44 -14.35
N GLY A 566 15.85 -15.61 -13.63
CA GLY A 566 14.40 -15.48 -13.79
C GLY A 566 14.02 -15.09 -15.22
N GLN A 567 14.63 -14.03 -15.74
CA GLN A 567 14.45 -13.55 -17.11
C GLN A 567 14.76 -14.63 -18.17
N GLN A 568 15.76 -15.49 -17.94
CA GLN A 568 16.09 -16.60 -18.84
C GLN A 568 15.08 -17.74 -18.74
N SER A 569 14.44 -17.91 -17.60
CA SER A 569 13.46 -18.98 -17.36
C SER A 569 12.07 -18.65 -17.91
N SER A 570 11.70 -17.35 -17.96
CA SER A 570 10.38 -16.87 -18.40
C SER A 570 10.43 -15.40 -18.77
N THR A 571 9.51 -14.96 -19.64
CA THR A 571 9.32 -13.53 -19.94
C THR A 571 8.75 -12.75 -18.75
N ALA A 572 8.06 -13.41 -17.81
CA ALA A 572 7.58 -12.89 -16.53
C ALA A 572 8.26 -13.62 -15.36
N GLY A 573 9.59 -13.76 -15.39
CA GLY A 573 10.36 -14.51 -14.39
C GLY A 573 10.67 -13.73 -13.13
N TRP A 574 9.65 -13.11 -12.51
CA TRP A 574 9.79 -12.39 -11.26
C TRP A 574 10.12 -13.30 -10.08
N GLN A 575 10.72 -12.72 -9.07
CA GLN A 575 10.99 -13.30 -7.75
C GLN A 575 10.60 -12.29 -6.68
N THR A 576 10.30 -12.75 -5.46
CA THR A 576 10.16 -11.87 -4.31
C THR A 576 11.39 -11.95 -3.42
N ARG A 577 11.63 -10.89 -2.66
CA ARG A 577 12.68 -10.83 -1.65
C ARG A 577 12.13 -10.28 -0.35
N ILE A 578 12.37 -10.97 0.73
CA ILE A 578 12.09 -10.49 2.08
C ILE A 578 13.37 -9.88 2.65
N GLY A 579 13.25 -8.67 3.21
CA GLY A 579 14.35 -7.98 3.88
C GLY A 579 13.94 -7.47 5.24
N THR A 580 14.85 -7.54 6.22
CA THR A 580 14.62 -6.98 7.55
C THR A 580 15.65 -5.92 7.89
N PHE A 581 15.23 -4.85 8.52
CA PHE A 581 16.12 -3.77 8.95
C PHE A 581 15.55 -3.03 10.16
N LYS A 582 16.39 -2.27 10.85
CA LYS A 582 16.00 -1.50 12.02
C LYS A 582 16.58 -0.09 11.92
N LEU A 583 15.77 0.91 12.20
CA LEU A 583 16.23 2.29 12.21
C LEU A 583 16.95 2.64 13.50
N PRO A 584 17.89 3.61 13.48
CA PRO A 584 18.66 3.99 14.66
C PRO A 584 17.77 4.43 15.83
N GLY A 585 18.16 4.11 17.05
CA GLY A 585 17.48 4.56 18.28
C GLY A 585 16.26 3.74 18.69
N CYS A 586 15.84 2.74 17.92
CA CYS A 586 14.80 1.80 18.33
C CYS A 586 15.43 0.50 18.86
N ASN A 587 15.35 0.29 20.18
CA ASN A 587 15.91 -0.87 20.90
C ASN A 587 14.83 -1.56 21.72
#